data_6eaed794025223cae0cabbdc0b4be848
#
_entry.id   6eaed794025223cae0cabbdc0b4be848
#
_cell.length_a   1.000
_cell.length_b   1.000
_cell.length_c   1.000
_cell.angle_alpha   90.00
_cell.angle_beta   90.00
_cell.angle_gamma   90.00
#
_symmetry.space_group_name_H-M   'P 1'
#
loop_
_entity.id
_entity.type
_entity.pdbx_description
1 polymer ?
#
loop_
_entity_poly.entity_id
_entity_poly.type
_entity_poly.pdbx_seq_one_letter_code
_entity_poly.pdbx_strand_id
1 'polypeptide(L)'
;MIGNRIAPIAFGPRKVLLVVGRNKITPTREAAEERIRTIAAPQNIARHPGFRTPCAVTGVCADCYSEDRICNTHLRMERCFPRKRSTVELIDEDLGL
;
A
#
# COMPACT_ATOMS: atom_id res chain seq x y z
N MET A 1 0.40 0.37 -5.29
CA MET A 1 -0.95 0.97 -5.25
C MET A 1 -1.20 1.64 -6.58
N ILE A 2 -2.35 1.46 -7.16
CA ILE A 2 -2.73 2.19 -8.38
C ILE A 2 -2.86 3.66 -8.00
N GLY A 3 -2.17 4.54 -8.74
CA GLY A 3 -1.91 5.92 -8.36
C GLY A 3 -3.14 6.84 -8.16
N ASN A 4 -4.32 6.44 -8.62
CA ASN A 4 -5.54 7.25 -8.52
C ASN A 4 -6.01 7.52 -7.08
N ARG A 5 -5.59 6.73 -6.09
CA ARG A 5 -5.94 6.93 -4.67
C ARG A 5 -4.92 7.76 -3.90
N ILE A 6 -3.73 7.95 -4.44
CA ILE A 6 -2.66 8.69 -3.78
C ILE A 6 -2.97 10.18 -3.73
N ALA A 7 -3.45 10.75 -4.83
CA ALA A 7 -3.77 12.17 -4.89
C ALA A 7 -4.84 12.57 -3.85
N PRO A 8 -6.01 11.92 -3.73
CA PRO A 8 -6.98 12.27 -2.70
C PRO A 8 -6.52 11.98 -1.28
N ILE A 9 -5.62 11.02 -1.06
CA ILE A 9 -5.03 10.79 0.27
C ILE A 9 -4.05 11.91 0.61
N ALA A 10 -3.16 12.27 -0.31
CA ALA A 10 -2.12 13.26 -0.09
C ALA A 10 -2.65 14.70 -0.14
N PHE A 11 -3.55 15.00 -1.10
CA PHE A 11 -4.01 16.36 -1.41
C PHE A 11 -5.51 16.41 -1.65
N GLY A 12 -6.10 17.60 -1.55
CA GLY A 12 -7.47 17.91 -1.94
C GLY A 12 -8.48 17.83 -0.80
N PRO A 13 -8.98 16.67 -0.40
CA PRO A 13 -10.05 16.58 0.60
C PRO A 13 -9.69 17.25 1.93
N ARG A 14 -10.69 17.90 2.54
CA ARG A 14 -10.51 18.54 3.85
C ARG A 14 -10.32 17.53 4.98
N LYS A 15 -10.86 16.33 4.81
CA LYS A 15 -10.70 15.21 5.76
C LYS A 15 -10.41 13.91 5.01
N VAL A 16 -9.51 13.14 5.55
CA VAL A 16 -9.17 11.79 5.08
C VAL A 16 -9.25 10.85 6.28
N LEU A 17 -10.03 9.80 6.16
CA LEU A 17 -10.11 8.72 7.13
C LEU A 17 -9.44 7.48 6.54
N LEU A 18 -8.44 6.98 7.23
CA LEU A 18 -7.74 5.75 6.89
C LEU A 18 -8.13 4.68 7.92
N VAL A 19 -8.93 3.72 7.52
CA VAL A 19 -9.29 2.57 8.35
C VAL A 19 -8.28 1.46 8.08
N VAL A 20 -7.60 1.01 9.11
CA VAL A 20 -6.43 0.14 9.00
C VAL A 20 -6.54 -1.03 9.97
N GLY A 21 -6.47 -2.25 9.46
CA GLY A 21 -6.41 -3.44 10.30
C GLY A 21 -5.04 -3.59 10.99
N ARG A 22 -5.04 -4.29 12.13
CA ARG A 22 -3.81 -4.54 12.92
C ARG A 22 -2.69 -5.22 12.11
N ASN A 23 -3.05 -6.02 11.11
CA ASN A 23 -2.10 -6.70 10.21
C ASN A 23 -1.28 -5.73 9.33
N LYS A 24 -1.57 -4.43 9.35
CA LYS A 24 -0.79 -3.40 8.64
C LYS A 24 0.23 -2.71 9.54
N ILE A 25 0.15 -2.91 10.85
CA ILE A 25 1.06 -2.28 11.81
C ILE A 25 2.39 -3.03 11.78
N THR A 26 3.46 -2.30 11.67
CA THR A 26 4.81 -2.84 11.68
C THR A 26 5.67 -2.06 12.70
N PRO A 27 6.65 -2.72 13.32
CA PRO A 27 7.46 -2.08 14.36
C PRO A 27 8.42 -1.03 13.80
N THR A 28 8.85 -1.19 12.54
CA THR A 28 9.81 -0.28 11.91
C THR A 28 9.40 0.00 10.46
N ARG A 29 10.03 1.00 9.89
CA ARG A 29 9.85 1.34 8.47
C ARG A 29 10.36 0.22 7.56
N GLU A 30 11.50 -0.35 7.89
CA GLU A 30 12.12 -1.45 7.15
C GLU A 30 11.19 -2.66 7.12
N ALA A 31 10.56 -2.98 8.26
CA ALA A 31 9.55 -4.03 8.33
C ALA A 31 8.31 -3.70 7.47
N ALA A 32 7.92 -2.44 7.37
CA ALA A 32 6.83 -2.02 6.48
C ALA A 32 7.21 -2.20 5.00
N GLU A 33 8.41 -1.82 4.63
CA GLU A 33 8.92 -2.00 3.27
C GLU A 33 9.04 -3.49 2.90
N GLU A 34 9.52 -4.31 3.82
CA GLU A 34 9.59 -5.76 3.64
C GLU A 34 8.19 -6.37 3.50
N ARG A 35 7.24 -5.95 4.33
CA ARG A 35 5.84 -6.38 4.21
C ARG A 35 5.24 -6.02 2.85
N ILE A 36 5.58 -4.85 2.30
CA ILE A 36 5.14 -4.47 0.95
C ILE A 36 5.69 -5.45 -0.09
N ARG A 37 6.95 -5.84 0.02
CA ARG A 37 7.60 -6.72 -0.94
C ARG A 37 7.15 -8.17 -0.86
N THR A 38 6.93 -8.68 0.34
CA THR A 38 6.65 -10.10 0.58
C THR A 38 5.16 -10.43 0.65
N ILE A 39 4.32 -9.46 1.00
CA ILE A 39 2.89 -9.68 1.21
C ILE A 39 2.07 -8.80 0.26
N ALA A 40 2.16 -7.48 0.41
CA ALA A 40 1.18 -6.60 -0.24
C ALA A 40 1.31 -6.59 -1.77
N ALA A 41 2.51 -6.55 -2.32
CA ALA A 41 2.71 -6.53 -3.76
C ALA A 41 2.28 -7.84 -4.43
N PRO A 42 2.73 -9.03 -3.97
CA PRO A 42 2.30 -10.31 -4.55
C PRO A 42 0.80 -10.55 -4.41
N GLN A 43 0.23 -10.30 -3.25
CA GLN A 43 -1.21 -10.49 -3.04
C GLN A 43 -2.06 -9.51 -3.85
N ASN A 44 -1.56 -8.29 -4.06
CA ASN A 44 -2.28 -7.34 -4.90
C ASN A 44 -2.25 -7.75 -6.37
N ILE A 45 -1.13 -8.24 -6.87
CA ILE A 45 -1.05 -8.71 -8.27
C ILE A 45 -1.90 -9.96 -8.50
N ALA A 46 -2.02 -10.84 -7.51
CA ALA A 46 -2.88 -12.03 -7.59
C ALA A 46 -4.37 -11.69 -7.83
N ARG A 47 -4.79 -10.47 -7.55
CA ARG A 47 -6.15 -9.96 -7.86
C ARG A 47 -6.33 -9.53 -9.31
N HIS A 48 -5.26 -9.52 -10.09
CA HIS A 48 -5.26 -9.11 -11.48
C HIS A 48 -4.86 -10.29 -12.38
N PRO A 49 -5.76 -11.27 -12.62
CA PRO A 49 -5.47 -12.40 -13.46
C PRO A 49 -5.10 -11.91 -14.87
N GLY A 50 -4.03 -12.45 -15.43
CA GLY A 50 -3.50 -12.06 -16.72
C GLY A 50 -2.31 -11.08 -16.66
N PHE A 51 -1.99 -10.49 -15.51
CA PHE A 51 -0.79 -9.67 -15.36
C PHE A 51 0.46 -10.55 -15.21
N ARG A 52 1.42 -10.29 -16.05
CA ARG A 52 2.67 -11.07 -16.14
C ARG A 52 3.81 -10.34 -15.44
N THR A 53 3.82 -10.43 -14.12
CA THR A 53 4.90 -9.90 -13.30
C THR A 53 5.65 -11.04 -12.60
N PRO A 54 6.96 -10.89 -12.31
CA PRO A 54 7.70 -11.92 -11.59
C PRO A 54 7.06 -12.32 -10.25
N CYS A 55 6.54 -11.37 -9.50
CA CYS A 55 5.91 -11.64 -8.19
C CYS A 55 4.60 -12.44 -8.29
N ALA A 56 3.94 -12.47 -9.44
CA ALA A 56 2.79 -13.35 -9.68
C ALA A 56 3.19 -14.85 -9.64
N VAL A 57 4.45 -15.14 -9.97
CA VAL A 57 4.98 -16.49 -10.00
C VAL A 57 5.79 -16.80 -8.73
N THR A 58 6.66 -15.89 -8.33
CA THR A 58 7.60 -16.12 -7.23
C THR A 58 7.02 -15.86 -5.85
N GLY A 59 5.90 -15.12 -5.77
CA GLY A 59 5.32 -14.69 -4.50
C GLY A 59 6.11 -13.59 -3.77
N VAL A 60 7.16 -13.05 -4.37
CA VAL A 60 8.00 -12.00 -3.77
C VAL A 60 8.28 -10.90 -4.81
N CYS A 61 8.24 -9.65 -4.40
CA CYS A 61 8.55 -8.51 -5.25
C CYS A 61 10.04 -8.51 -5.63
N ALA A 62 10.30 -8.52 -6.94
CA ALA A 62 11.65 -8.46 -7.52
C ALA A 62 12.00 -7.05 -8.04
N ASP A 63 11.24 -6.02 -7.67
CA ASP A 63 11.38 -4.65 -8.19
C ASP A 63 11.48 -4.59 -9.72
N CYS A 64 10.59 -5.27 -10.38
CA CYS A 64 10.62 -5.55 -11.82
C CYS A 64 10.32 -4.33 -12.69
N TYR A 65 10.69 -4.44 -13.98
CA TYR A 65 10.32 -3.50 -15.05
C TYR A 65 9.24 -4.07 -15.98
N SER A 66 8.41 -5.00 -15.50
CA SER A 66 7.31 -5.54 -16.29
C SER A 66 6.35 -4.45 -16.76
N GLU A 67 5.85 -4.54 -17.97
CA GLU A 67 4.80 -3.66 -18.50
C GLU A 67 3.51 -3.72 -17.65
N ASP A 68 3.25 -4.87 -17.04
CA ASP A 68 2.11 -5.09 -16.15
C ASP A 68 2.35 -4.63 -14.72
N ARG A 69 3.46 -3.96 -14.44
CA ARG A 69 3.78 -3.45 -13.09
C ARG A 69 2.79 -2.38 -12.66
N ILE A 70 2.12 -2.61 -11.52
CA ILE A 70 1.16 -1.67 -10.92
C ILE A 70 1.70 -0.95 -9.67
N CYS A 71 2.83 -1.39 -9.11
CA CYS A 71 3.44 -0.86 -7.90
C CYS A 71 4.49 0.22 -8.20
N ASN A 72 4.10 1.23 -9.00
CA ASN A 72 5.04 2.25 -9.49
C ASN A 72 5.22 3.44 -8.54
N THR A 73 4.43 3.52 -7.47
CA THR A 73 4.46 4.66 -6.56
C THR A 73 4.43 4.19 -5.12
N HIS A 74 5.34 4.71 -4.32
CA HIS A 74 5.36 4.59 -2.87
C HIS A 74 5.00 5.93 -2.25
N LEU A 75 3.99 5.98 -1.40
CA LEU A 75 3.61 7.16 -0.65
C LEU A 75 3.97 6.96 0.83
N ARG A 76 4.80 7.84 1.32
CA ARG A 76 5.07 7.98 2.75
C ARG A 76 4.53 9.32 3.23
N MET A 77 3.64 9.28 4.20
CA MET A 77 3.12 10.48 4.84
C MET A 77 3.64 10.56 6.27
N GLU A 78 4.45 11.55 6.56
CA GLU A 78 4.99 11.78 7.90
C GLU A 78 4.09 12.68 8.73
N ARG A 79 3.44 13.62 8.07
CA ARG A 79 2.52 14.59 8.67
C ARG A 79 1.46 14.98 7.66
N CYS A 80 0.33 15.44 8.14
CA CYS A 80 -0.69 16.02 7.28
C CYS A 80 -0.78 17.54 7.43
N PHE A 81 -1.08 18.21 6.33
CA PHE A 81 -1.40 19.62 6.29
C PHE A 81 -2.78 19.82 5.62
N PRO A 82 -3.70 20.59 6.18
CA PRO A 82 -3.69 21.16 7.53
C PRO A 82 -3.63 20.10 8.66
N ARG A 83 -3.21 20.50 9.85
CA ARG A 83 -3.21 19.59 11.01
C ARG A 83 -4.58 18.97 11.21
N LYS A 84 -4.63 17.68 11.61
CA LYS A 84 -5.86 16.90 11.82
C LYS A 84 -6.68 16.63 10.53
N ARG A 85 -6.10 16.88 9.36
CA ARG A 85 -6.73 16.53 8.08
C ARG A 85 -6.88 15.02 7.94
N SER A 86 -5.87 14.26 8.34
CA SER A 86 -5.87 12.80 8.25
C SER A 86 -6.05 12.16 9.62
N THR A 87 -6.96 11.22 9.69
CA THR A 87 -7.20 10.38 10.86
C THR A 87 -6.91 8.93 10.46
N VAL A 88 -6.18 8.22 11.29
CA VAL A 88 -5.97 6.78 11.16
C VAL A 88 -6.78 6.10 12.25
N GLU A 89 -7.72 5.27 11.84
CA GLU A 89 -8.50 4.43 12.74
C GLU A 89 -7.97 3.01 12.65
N LEU A 90 -7.49 2.52 13.79
CA LEU A 90 -6.93 1.17 13.90
C LEU A 90 -8.02 0.21 14.36
N ILE A 91 -8.24 -0.83 13.58
CA ILE A 91 -9.18 -1.89 13.91
C ILE A 91 -8.36 -3.11 14.37
N ASP A 92 -8.72 -3.65 15.54
CA ASP A 92 -8.04 -4.82 16.11
C ASP A 92 -8.48 -6.13 15.46
N GLU A 93 -8.50 -6.11 14.12
CA GLU A 93 -8.76 -7.25 13.26
C GLU A 93 -7.84 -7.20 12.05
N ASP A 94 -7.63 -8.35 11.42
CA ASP A 94 -6.90 -8.45 10.16
C ASP A 94 -7.81 -8.04 9.01
N LEU A 95 -7.56 -6.91 8.41
CA LEU A 95 -8.36 -6.34 7.32
C LEU A 95 -7.56 -6.17 6.04
N GLY A 96 -8.07 -6.73 4.96
CA GLY A 96 -7.47 -6.63 3.63
C GLY A 96 -6.07 -7.27 3.54
N LEU A 97 -5.27 -6.80 2.58
CA LEU A 97 -3.91 -7.32 2.32
C LEU A 97 -2.91 -6.87 3.37
#